data_7a01477eb0318a4e43a2ba7b57b0f434
#
_entry.id   7a01477eb0318a4e43a2ba7b57b0f434
#
_cell.length_a   1.000
_cell.length_b   1.000
_cell.length_c   1.000
_cell.angle_alpha   90.00
_cell.angle_beta   90.00
_cell.angle_gamma   90.00
#
_symmetry.space_group_name_H-M   'P 1'
#
loop_
_entity.id
_entity.type
_entity.pdbx_description
1 polymer ?
#
loop_
_entity_poly.entity_id
_entity_poly.type
_entity_poly.pdbx_seq_one_letter_code
_entity_poly.pdbx_strand_id
1 'polypeptide(L)'
;VGLTFHDLYEEYPDFYIDVEREQQLLLRHDIVVWQHPLYWYSCPPLLKQWIDLVLAFNWAYGPNGIRLRGKRLIQVLTTGGGQQAYRPDGFHRHTLRQFLLPFERTAQLCGMEYLPPFVVFGTHRLSDRALFEVSLEYRRLLHHLLDDEDGSFAQHLLRCEYANDCLSAFPYFHGSKK
;
A
#
# COMPACT_ATOMS: atom_id res chain seq x y z
N VAL A 1 7.30 -1.44 18.57
CA VAL A 1 6.76 -1.12 17.24
C VAL A 1 6.00 -2.32 16.76
N GLY A 2 4.74 -2.17 16.42
CA GLY A 2 3.86 -3.27 16.03
C GLY A 2 3.08 -2.93 14.76
N LEU A 3 2.50 -3.95 14.15
CA LEU A 3 1.53 -3.82 13.08
C LEU A 3 0.15 -3.52 13.69
N THR A 4 -0.53 -2.50 13.18
CA THR A 4 -1.95 -2.25 13.46
C THR A 4 -2.75 -2.65 12.23
N PHE A 5 -3.64 -3.64 12.39
CA PHE A 5 -4.65 -3.95 11.38
C PHE A 5 -5.89 -3.08 11.62
N HIS A 6 -6.34 -2.39 10.59
CA HIS A 6 -7.42 -1.42 10.68
C HIS A 6 -8.35 -1.56 9.47
N ASP A 7 -9.47 -2.23 9.66
CA ASP A 7 -10.47 -2.42 8.59
C ASP A 7 -11.45 -1.27 8.59
N LEU A 8 -11.39 -0.43 7.56
CA LEU A 8 -12.26 0.74 7.45
C LEU A 8 -13.74 0.38 7.38
N TYR A 9 -14.10 -0.76 6.79
CA TYR A 9 -15.50 -1.17 6.68
C TYR A 9 -16.06 -1.74 7.99
N GLU A 10 -15.19 -2.28 8.87
CA GLU A 10 -15.58 -2.68 10.23
C GLU A 10 -15.70 -1.46 11.15
N GLU A 11 -14.79 -0.49 11.02
CA GLU A 11 -14.74 0.70 11.85
C GLU A 11 -15.81 1.74 11.47
N TYR A 12 -16.11 1.87 10.17
CA TYR A 12 -17.00 2.89 9.62
C TYR A 12 -18.07 2.29 8.68
N PRO A 13 -18.93 1.38 9.18
CA PRO A 13 -19.94 0.73 8.36
C PRO A 13 -20.99 1.70 7.79
N ASP A 14 -21.17 2.85 8.44
CA ASP A 14 -22.05 3.95 8.04
C ASP A 14 -21.33 5.05 7.24
N PHE A 15 -20.03 4.86 6.92
CA PHE A 15 -19.20 5.83 6.22
C PHE A 15 -18.94 7.13 7.01
N TYR A 16 -19.26 7.17 8.30
CA TYR A 16 -18.96 8.34 9.14
C TYR A 16 -17.57 8.24 9.76
N ILE A 17 -16.55 8.74 9.04
CA ILE A 17 -15.15 8.63 9.43
C ILE A 17 -14.81 9.62 10.55
N ASP A 18 -14.25 9.13 11.66
CA ASP A 18 -13.65 9.93 12.71
C ASP A 18 -12.25 10.40 12.27
N VAL A 19 -12.22 11.58 11.66
CA VAL A 19 -10.99 12.16 11.08
C VAL A 19 -9.88 12.32 12.11
N GLU A 20 -10.22 12.78 13.32
CA GLU A 20 -9.22 13.00 14.37
C GLU A 20 -8.60 11.68 14.83
N ARG A 21 -9.39 10.66 15.04
CA ARG A 21 -8.93 9.31 15.38
C ARG A 21 -7.99 8.76 14.30
N GLU A 22 -8.37 8.88 13.03
CA GLU A 22 -7.57 8.41 11.90
C GLU A 22 -6.23 9.17 11.79
N GLN A 23 -6.27 10.48 11.98
CA GLN A 23 -5.06 11.29 12.00
C GLN A 23 -4.13 10.91 13.15
N GLN A 24 -4.66 10.66 14.35
CA GLN A 24 -3.86 10.17 15.47
C GLN A 24 -3.28 8.78 15.21
N LEU A 25 -4.02 7.91 14.53
CA LEU A 25 -3.51 6.60 14.12
C LEU A 25 -2.34 6.74 13.14
N LEU A 26 -2.47 7.59 12.13
CA LEU A 26 -1.39 7.88 11.17
C LEU A 26 -0.13 8.42 11.84
N LEU A 27 -0.27 9.26 12.87
CA LEU A 27 0.89 9.84 13.58
C LEU A 27 1.75 8.79 14.29
N ARG A 28 1.17 7.66 14.71
CA ARG A 28 1.85 6.61 15.46
C ARG A 28 2.66 5.64 14.58
N HIS A 29 2.48 5.69 13.25
CA HIS A 29 3.09 4.75 12.32
C HIS A 29 3.97 5.47 11.30
N ASP A 30 5.12 4.90 10.98
CA ASP A 30 6.04 5.42 9.97
C ASP A 30 5.71 4.90 8.56
N ILE A 31 5.01 3.76 8.49
CA ILE A 31 4.60 3.13 7.24
C ILE A 31 3.09 2.98 7.24
N VAL A 32 2.47 3.42 6.14
CA VAL A 32 1.05 3.28 5.88
C VAL A 32 0.85 2.26 4.76
N VAL A 33 -0.02 1.30 4.99
CA VAL A 33 -0.38 0.29 3.98
C VAL A 33 -1.83 0.51 3.56
N TRP A 34 -2.05 0.86 2.29
CA TRP A 34 -3.40 0.86 1.72
C TRP A 34 -3.64 -0.48 1.03
N GLN A 35 -4.33 -1.38 1.73
CA GLN A 35 -4.71 -2.69 1.21
C GLN A 35 -6.14 -2.66 0.69
N HIS A 36 -6.32 -2.88 -0.61
CA HIS A 36 -7.64 -2.82 -1.24
C HIS A 36 -7.71 -3.52 -2.60
N PRO A 37 -8.89 -3.95 -3.06
CA PRO A 37 -9.08 -4.36 -4.44
C PRO A 37 -9.01 -3.15 -5.39
N LEU A 38 -8.51 -3.39 -6.61
CA LEU A 38 -8.57 -2.39 -7.68
C LEU A 38 -10.00 -2.33 -8.23
N TYR A 39 -10.81 -1.43 -7.71
CA TYR A 39 -12.18 -1.23 -8.16
C TYR A 39 -12.24 -0.04 -9.14
N TRP A 40 -12.77 -0.32 -10.33
CA TRP A 40 -12.93 0.70 -11.38
C TRP A 40 -11.66 1.51 -11.63
N TYR A 41 -10.51 0.81 -11.72
CA TYR A 41 -9.18 1.41 -11.91
C TYR A 41 -8.73 2.34 -10.77
N SER A 42 -9.37 2.25 -9.61
CA SER A 42 -9.15 3.08 -8.43
C SER A 42 -9.26 2.22 -7.15
N CYS A 43 -9.87 2.75 -6.10
CA CYS A 43 -10.05 2.07 -4.83
C CYS A 43 -11.54 1.99 -4.44
N PRO A 44 -11.90 1.19 -3.43
CA PRO A 44 -13.23 1.20 -2.83
C PRO A 44 -13.64 2.59 -2.34
N PRO A 45 -14.95 2.92 -2.36
CA PRO A 45 -15.43 4.26 -2.06
C PRO A 45 -15.08 4.75 -0.65
N LEU A 46 -15.09 3.88 0.35
CA LEU A 46 -14.74 4.26 1.71
C LEU A 46 -13.26 4.65 1.85
N LEU A 47 -12.34 3.97 1.15
CA LEU A 47 -10.95 4.38 1.13
C LEU A 47 -10.78 5.74 0.43
N LYS A 48 -11.52 5.98 -0.66
CA LYS A 48 -11.47 7.29 -1.33
C LYS A 48 -11.98 8.40 -0.41
N GLN A 49 -13.08 8.16 0.28
CA GLN A 49 -13.63 9.11 1.26
C GLN A 49 -12.65 9.33 2.42
N TRP A 50 -12.01 8.27 2.90
CA TRP A 50 -10.97 8.38 3.93
C TRP A 50 -9.81 9.28 3.46
N ILE A 51 -9.32 9.08 2.23
CA ILE A 51 -8.28 9.94 1.64
C ILE A 51 -8.72 11.40 1.63
N ASP A 52 -9.94 11.67 1.18
CA ASP A 52 -10.46 13.03 1.02
C ASP A 52 -10.65 13.77 2.35
N LEU A 53 -11.06 13.05 3.40
CA LEU A 53 -11.35 13.65 4.69
C LEU A 53 -10.12 13.71 5.61
N VAL A 54 -9.36 12.61 5.69
CA VAL A 54 -8.27 12.45 6.65
C VAL A 54 -7.03 13.22 6.22
N LEU A 55 -6.72 13.21 4.91
CA LEU A 55 -5.57 13.96 4.37
C LEU A 55 -5.92 15.44 4.17
N ALA A 56 -6.29 16.12 5.25
CA ALA A 56 -6.81 17.47 5.23
C ALA A 56 -5.72 18.51 4.90
N PHE A 57 -6.16 19.62 4.28
CA PHE A 57 -5.32 20.80 4.03
C PHE A 57 -4.75 21.38 5.34
N ASN A 58 -3.50 21.82 5.32
CA ASN A 58 -2.71 22.28 6.47
C ASN A 58 -2.45 21.23 7.56
N TRP A 59 -2.89 19.99 7.35
CA TRP A 59 -2.51 18.86 8.18
C TRP A 59 -1.60 17.89 7.41
N ALA A 60 -2.08 17.31 6.31
CA ALA A 60 -1.33 16.39 5.46
C ALA A 60 -0.50 17.10 4.38
N TYR A 61 -1.03 18.19 3.83
CA TYR A 61 -0.42 18.95 2.73
C TYR A 61 -0.69 20.46 2.88
N GLY A 62 -0.07 21.27 2.02
CA GLY A 62 -0.14 22.71 2.09
C GLY A 62 0.97 23.32 2.97
N PRO A 63 0.97 24.63 3.20
CA PRO A 63 2.08 25.34 3.87
C PRO A 63 2.44 24.81 5.26
N ASN A 64 1.44 24.39 6.03
CA ASN A 64 1.62 23.85 7.39
C ASN A 64 1.38 22.32 7.47
N GLY A 65 1.03 21.68 6.35
CA GLY A 65 0.68 20.26 6.28
C GLY A 65 1.92 19.38 6.17
N ILE A 66 2.56 19.12 7.29
CA ILE A 66 3.84 18.38 7.37
C ILE A 66 3.74 17.06 8.16
N ARG A 67 2.54 16.69 8.62
CA ARG A 67 2.34 15.59 9.58
C ARG A 67 2.72 14.20 9.04
N LEU A 68 2.68 14.03 7.71
CA LEU A 68 3.01 12.77 7.04
C LEU A 68 4.38 12.80 6.37
N ARG A 69 5.10 13.92 6.44
CA ARG A 69 6.40 14.07 5.79
C ARG A 69 7.41 13.03 6.30
N GLY A 70 8.04 12.34 5.36
CA GLY A 70 9.05 11.30 5.63
C GLY A 70 8.46 9.93 5.97
N LYS A 71 7.14 9.79 6.11
CA LYS A 71 6.49 8.49 6.21
C LYS A 71 6.50 7.79 4.84
N ARG A 72 6.32 6.46 4.86
CA ARG A 72 6.25 5.64 3.66
C ARG A 72 4.82 5.19 3.41
N LEU A 73 4.41 5.15 2.16
CA LEU A 73 3.13 4.59 1.73
C LEU A 73 3.37 3.44 0.76
N ILE A 74 2.77 2.30 1.02
CA ILE A 74 2.71 1.17 0.09
C ILE A 74 1.26 0.77 -0.17
N GLN A 75 0.92 0.49 -1.43
CA GLN A 75 -0.37 -0.14 -1.75
C GLN A 75 -0.21 -1.65 -1.85
N VAL A 76 -1.18 -2.37 -1.31
CA VAL A 76 -1.34 -3.83 -1.46
C VAL A 76 -2.63 -4.07 -2.21
N LEU A 77 -2.52 -4.53 -3.44
CA LEU A 77 -3.64 -4.54 -4.39
C LEU A 77 -4.03 -5.96 -4.79
N THR A 78 -5.32 -6.18 -4.92
CA THR A 78 -5.85 -7.34 -5.65
C THR A 78 -6.50 -6.88 -6.95
N THR A 79 -6.31 -7.64 -8.03
CA THR A 79 -6.95 -7.36 -9.32
C THR A 79 -7.67 -8.58 -9.87
N GLY A 80 -8.83 -8.37 -10.51
CA GLY A 80 -9.53 -9.45 -11.22
C GLY A 80 -8.82 -9.87 -12.52
N GLY A 81 -8.19 -8.91 -13.22
CA GLY A 81 -7.38 -9.15 -14.41
C GLY A 81 -5.99 -9.71 -14.07
N GLY A 82 -5.48 -10.59 -14.92
CA GLY A 82 -4.08 -11.04 -14.83
C GLY A 82 -3.11 -9.94 -15.26
N GLN A 83 -1.83 -10.08 -14.89
CA GLN A 83 -0.79 -9.07 -15.17
C GLN A 83 -0.72 -8.68 -16.66
N GLN A 84 -0.92 -9.64 -17.57
CA GLN A 84 -0.92 -9.38 -19.02
C GLN A 84 -1.99 -8.39 -19.49
N ALA A 85 -3.09 -8.27 -18.74
CA ALA A 85 -4.15 -7.33 -19.08
C ALA A 85 -3.74 -5.86 -18.84
N TYR A 86 -2.78 -5.62 -17.91
CA TYR A 86 -2.28 -4.30 -17.52
C TYR A 86 -0.99 -3.95 -18.27
N ARG A 87 -1.08 -3.97 -19.60
CA ARG A 87 0.02 -3.62 -20.52
C ARG A 87 -0.50 -2.69 -21.62
N PRO A 88 0.35 -1.90 -22.29
CA PRO A 88 -0.08 -1.06 -23.41
C PRO A 88 -0.73 -1.84 -24.55
N ASP A 89 -0.30 -3.07 -24.78
CA ASP A 89 -0.85 -4.04 -25.75
C ASP A 89 -1.92 -4.96 -25.15
N GLY A 90 -2.17 -4.89 -23.81
CA GLY A 90 -3.14 -5.70 -23.10
C GLY A 90 -4.57 -5.14 -23.15
N PHE A 91 -5.50 -5.82 -22.47
CA PHE A 91 -6.93 -5.45 -22.45
C PHE A 91 -7.16 -4.04 -21.93
N HIS A 92 -6.47 -3.63 -20.86
CA HIS A 92 -6.66 -2.33 -20.22
C HIS A 92 -5.89 -1.19 -20.91
N ARG A 93 -5.04 -1.49 -21.92
CA ARG A 93 -4.26 -0.51 -22.70
C ARG A 93 -3.29 0.37 -21.89
N HIS A 94 -3.16 0.13 -20.60
CA HIS A 94 -2.32 0.87 -19.67
C HIS A 94 -1.67 -0.09 -18.69
N THR A 95 -0.51 0.29 -18.15
CA THR A 95 0.12 -0.46 -17.06
C THR A 95 -0.65 -0.23 -15.76
N LEU A 96 -0.55 -1.16 -14.81
CA LEU A 96 -1.14 -0.95 -13.48
C LEU A 96 -0.57 0.29 -12.81
N ARG A 97 0.73 0.55 -12.95
CA ARG A 97 1.38 1.75 -12.40
C ARG A 97 0.75 3.05 -12.91
N GLN A 98 0.29 3.09 -14.15
CA GLN A 98 -0.40 4.26 -14.70
C GLN A 98 -1.76 4.50 -14.04
N PHE A 99 -2.49 3.45 -13.67
CA PHE A 99 -3.74 3.57 -12.89
C PHE A 99 -3.48 4.04 -11.45
N LEU A 100 -2.30 3.78 -10.91
CA LEU A 100 -1.95 4.14 -9.54
C LEU A 100 -1.35 5.56 -9.41
N LEU A 101 -1.13 6.27 -10.51
CA LEU A 101 -0.59 7.64 -10.49
C LEU A 101 -1.32 8.60 -9.54
N PRO A 102 -2.67 8.61 -9.42
CA PRO A 102 -3.34 9.47 -8.45
C PRO A 102 -2.91 9.23 -7.00
N PHE A 103 -2.71 7.97 -6.62
CA PHE A 103 -2.27 7.60 -5.26
C PHE A 103 -0.81 7.97 -5.02
N GLU A 104 0.05 7.72 -5.99
CA GLU A 104 1.45 8.15 -5.94
C GLU A 104 1.56 9.67 -5.79
N ARG A 105 0.78 10.44 -6.58
CA ARG A 105 0.74 11.90 -6.46
C ARG A 105 0.18 12.37 -5.13
N THR A 106 -0.81 11.68 -4.58
CA THR A 106 -1.35 11.96 -3.23
C THR A 106 -0.27 11.77 -2.17
N ALA A 107 0.46 10.65 -2.21
CA ALA A 107 1.56 10.40 -1.28
C ALA A 107 2.63 11.50 -1.36
N GLN A 108 3.07 11.84 -2.58
CA GLN A 108 4.08 12.88 -2.82
C GLN A 108 3.62 14.26 -2.36
N LEU A 109 2.34 14.62 -2.58
CA LEU A 109 1.76 15.88 -2.12
C LEU A 109 1.79 15.98 -0.58
N CYS A 110 1.59 14.85 0.12
CA CYS A 110 1.68 14.76 1.57
C CYS A 110 3.11 14.61 2.10
N GLY A 111 4.12 14.60 1.22
CA GLY A 111 5.53 14.43 1.60
C GLY A 111 5.90 13.02 2.02
N MET A 112 5.09 12.03 1.65
CA MET A 112 5.38 10.61 1.86
C MET A 112 6.19 10.03 0.71
N GLU A 113 7.04 9.05 1.01
CA GLU A 113 7.70 8.21 0.03
C GLU A 113 6.73 7.10 -0.44
N TYR A 114 6.41 7.08 -1.73
CA TYR A 114 5.53 6.06 -2.31
C TYR A 114 6.36 4.86 -2.76
N LEU A 115 6.19 3.74 -2.07
CA LEU A 115 6.87 2.48 -2.40
C LEU A 115 6.16 1.75 -3.53
N PRO A 116 6.89 0.93 -4.32
CA PRO A 116 6.28 0.06 -5.32
C PRO A 116 5.18 -0.82 -4.71
N PRO A 117 4.01 -0.94 -5.36
CA PRO A 117 2.90 -1.69 -4.81
C PRO A 117 3.19 -3.20 -4.79
N PHE A 118 2.63 -3.90 -3.80
CA PHE A 118 2.51 -5.35 -3.82
C PHE A 118 1.19 -5.73 -4.50
N VAL A 119 1.23 -6.60 -5.51
CA VAL A 119 0.07 -6.85 -6.36
C VAL A 119 -0.25 -8.33 -6.48
N VAL A 120 -1.51 -8.69 -6.26
CA VAL A 120 -2.06 -10.03 -6.49
C VAL A 120 -2.94 -9.98 -7.73
N PHE A 121 -2.37 -10.40 -8.85
CA PHE A 121 -3.06 -10.37 -10.14
C PHE A 121 -3.99 -11.59 -10.33
N GLY A 122 -5.15 -11.36 -10.94
CA GLY A 122 -6.05 -12.42 -11.39
C GLY A 122 -6.67 -13.25 -10.29
N THR A 123 -7.02 -12.64 -9.16
CA THR A 123 -7.50 -13.31 -7.94
C THR A 123 -8.61 -14.34 -8.17
N HIS A 124 -9.52 -14.10 -9.13
CA HIS A 124 -10.62 -15.03 -9.45
C HIS A 124 -10.16 -16.37 -10.06
N ARG A 125 -8.88 -16.50 -10.44
CA ARG A 125 -8.31 -17.68 -11.08
C ARG A 125 -7.24 -18.36 -10.24
N LEU A 126 -6.93 -17.80 -9.08
CA LEU A 126 -5.96 -18.38 -8.17
C LEU A 126 -6.59 -19.53 -7.37
N SER A 127 -5.85 -20.62 -7.24
CA SER A 127 -6.19 -21.69 -6.30
C SER A 127 -5.93 -21.26 -4.86
N ASP A 128 -6.57 -21.92 -3.89
CA ASP A 128 -6.31 -21.68 -2.46
C ASP A 128 -4.82 -21.82 -2.10
N ARG A 129 -4.14 -22.78 -2.72
CA ARG A 129 -2.69 -22.95 -2.55
C ARG A 129 -1.93 -21.73 -3.04
N ALA A 130 -2.24 -21.20 -4.22
CA ALA A 130 -1.59 -20.02 -4.77
C ALA A 130 -1.87 -18.77 -3.91
N LEU A 131 -3.10 -18.61 -3.41
CA LEU A 131 -3.46 -17.56 -2.47
C LEU A 131 -2.68 -17.67 -1.16
N PHE A 132 -2.51 -18.90 -0.65
CA PHE A 132 -1.69 -19.11 0.55
C PHE A 132 -0.22 -18.75 0.31
N GLU A 133 0.37 -19.13 -0.82
CA GLU A 133 1.75 -18.77 -1.18
C GLU A 133 1.92 -17.23 -1.26
N VAL A 134 0.98 -16.53 -1.89
CA VAL A 134 0.95 -15.07 -1.94
C VAL A 134 0.83 -14.44 -0.54
N SER A 135 0.03 -15.04 0.34
CA SER A 135 -0.10 -14.56 1.72
C SER A 135 1.22 -14.65 2.51
N LEU A 136 2.02 -15.69 2.24
CA LEU A 136 3.36 -15.83 2.82
C LEU A 136 4.33 -14.77 2.28
N GLU A 137 4.24 -14.45 0.97
CA GLU A 137 5.04 -13.37 0.38
C GLU A 137 4.66 -12.01 0.97
N TYR A 138 3.36 -11.73 1.11
CA TYR A 138 2.89 -10.50 1.74
C TYR A 138 3.34 -10.40 3.21
N ARG A 139 3.25 -11.49 3.96
CA ARG A 139 3.78 -11.54 5.32
C ARG A 139 5.30 -11.25 5.35
N ARG A 140 6.08 -11.77 4.40
CA ARG A 140 7.52 -11.46 4.27
C ARG A 140 7.75 -9.98 4.02
N LEU A 141 6.99 -9.37 3.10
CA LEU A 141 7.06 -7.93 2.84
C LEU A 141 6.87 -7.13 4.13
N LEU A 142 5.82 -7.43 4.90
CA LEU A 142 5.53 -6.74 6.16
C LEU A 142 6.67 -6.90 7.18
N HIS A 143 7.25 -8.10 7.31
CA HIS A 143 8.40 -8.32 8.19
C HIS A 143 9.61 -7.49 7.77
N HIS A 144 9.96 -7.50 6.48
CA HIS A 144 11.08 -6.69 5.99
C HIS A 144 10.85 -5.19 6.19
N LEU A 145 9.63 -4.71 5.99
CA LEU A 145 9.30 -3.30 6.24
C LEU A 145 9.37 -2.94 7.74
N LEU A 146 8.98 -3.85 8.63
CA LEU A 146 9.06 -3.64 10.08
C LEU A 146 10.50 -3.64 10.59
N ASP A 147 11.36 -4.45 10.00
CA ASP A 147 12.77 -4.62 10.39
C ASP A 147 13.71 -3.65 9.64
N ASP A 148 13.18 -2.77 8.75
CA ASP A 148 13.94 -1.86 7.89
C ASP A 148 14.34 -0.58 8.63
N GLU A 149 15.12 -0.72 9.70
CA GLU A 149 15.56 0.42 10.52
C GLU A 149 16.47 1.40 9.75
N ASP A 150 17.32 0.89 8.85
CA ASP A 150 18.26 1.69 8.06
C ASP A 150 17.69 2.16 6.70
N GLY A 151 16.48 1.75 6.35
CA GLY A 151 15.83 2.09 5.09
C GLY A 151 16.37 1.35 3.86
N SER A 152 17.28 0.40 4.04
CA SER A 152 17.93 -0.31 2.92
C SER A 152 16.95 -1.15 2.11
N PHE A 153 15.98 -1.78 2.77
CA PHE A 153 14.96 -2.58 2.10
C PHE A 153 14.01 -1.69 1.27
N ALA A 154 13.55 -0.57 1.82
CA ALA A 154 12.72 0.38 1.08
C ALA A 154 13.46 0.94 -0.15
N GLN A 155 14.73 1.28 0.00
CA GLN A 155 15.56 1.73 -1.13
C GLN A 155 15.75 0.63 -2.20
N HIS A 156 15.77 -0.64 -1.80
CA HIS A 156 15.78 -1.74 -2.75
C HIS A 156 14.43 -1.88 -3.46
N LEU A 157 13.31 -1.77 -2.75
CA LEU A 157 11.97 -1.80 -3.35
C LEU A 157 11.83 -0.75 -4.44
N LEU A 158 12.33 0.47 -4.24
CA LEU A 158 12.22 1.57 -5.21
C LEU A 158 12.86 1.30 -6.58
N ARG A 159 13.67 0.23 -6.71
CA ARG A 159 14.29 -0.19 -7.98
C ARG A 159 13.40 -1.18 -8.76
N CYS A 160 12.32 -1.65 -8.19
CA CYS A 160 11.43 -2.65 -8.78
C CYS A 160 10.14 -2.03 -9.29
N GLU A 161 9.50 -2.65 -10.24
CA GLU A 161 8.18 -2.23 -10.72
C GLU A 161 7.11 -2.53 -9.66
N TYR A 162 7.18 -3.73 -9.07
CA TYR A 162 6.30 -4.20 -8.00
C TYR A 162 7.15 -4.71 -6.82
N ALA A 163 6.65 -4.60 -5.60
CA ALA A 163 7.31 -5.14 -4.42
C ALA A 163 7.50 -6.66 -4.50
N ASN A 164 6.60 -7.36 -5.19
CA ASN A 164 6.70 -8.79 -5.49
C ASN A 164 8.03 -9.16 -6.16
N ASP A 165 8.49 -8.35 -7.10
CA ASP A 165 9.69 -8.62 -7.91
C ASP A 165 10.96 -8.60 -7.05
N CYS A 166 10.94 -7.80 -6.00
CA CYS A 166 12.08 -7.59 -5.11
C CYS A 166 12.20 -8.65 -4.00
N LEU A 167 11.09 -9.24 -3.58
CA LEU A 167 11.08 -10.17 -2.43
C LEU A 167 11.90 -11.44 -2.65
N SER A 168 12.06 -11.87 -3.89
CA SER A 168 12.87 -13.04 -4.24
C SER A 168 14.36 -12.85 -3.98
N ALA A 169 14.85 -11.61 -4.02
CA ALA A 169 16.25 -11.26 -3.77
C ALA A 169 16.60 -11.15 -2.27
N PHE A 170 15.58 -11.09 -1.40
CA PHE A 170 15.75 -11.05 0.06
C PHE A 170 15.31 -12.38 0.67
N PRO A 171 16.24 -13.33 0.95
CA PRO A 171 15.91 -14.55 1.64
C PRO A 171 15.40 -14.24 3.06
N TYR A 172 14.58 -15.15 3.62
CA TYR A 172 14.13 -15.05 5.00
C TYR A 172 15.34 -14.81 5.93
N PHE A 173 15.38 -13.65 6.56
CA PHE A 173 16.19 -13.51 7.76
C PHE A 173 15.54 -14.40 8.82
N HIS A 174 16.12 -15.55 9.08
CA HIS A 174 15.87 -16.25 10.33
C HIS A 174 16.44 -15.34 11.41
N GLY A 175 15.59 -14.56 12.04
CA GLY A 175 15.98 -13.73 13.17
C GLY A 175 16.75 -14.59 14.16
N SER A 176 18.04 -14.32 14.25
CA SER A 176 18.86 -14.82 15.34
C SER A 176 18.30 -14.18 16.60
N LYS A 177 17.45 -14.91 17.33
CA LYS A 177 17.14 -14.55 18.70
C LYS A 177 18.47 -14.45 19.46
N LYS A 178 18.84 -13.23 19.82
CA LYS A 178 19.72 -13.00 20.99
C LYS A 178 18.87 -12.44 22.11
#